data_3174a942ba0783c3a030d429d901d20b
#
_entry.id   3174a942ba0783c3a030d429d901d20b
#
_cell.length_a   1.000
_cell.length_b   1.000
_cell.length_c   1.000
_cell.angle_alpha   90.00
_cell.angle_beta   90.00
_cell.angle_gamma   90.00
#
_symmetry.space_group_name_H-M   'P 1'
#
loop_
_entity.id
_entity.type
_entity.pdbx_description
1 polymer ?
#
loop_
_entity_poly.entity_id
_entity_poly.type
_entity_poly.pdbx_seq_one_letter_code
_entity_poly.pdbx_strand_id
1 'polypeptide(L)'
;MTTINKQWRLKARPVGEPSAETWDYTEKEIPTITDGQLLIRIDYISIDPAMRGWLNDAKSYIAPVQIGEVMRAGTVGEVIESKHEKFAVGDYVAGHDGVQSYAVSDGTGLHKVDPSLAPLSYYLGVLGMPGMTGYFGLLKTGQPKAGETVVVSGAAGAVGSLVGQIAKIKGCRVVGIAGGSDKCKFLVDELGFDATIDYKNEDVKKALKKTCPNGVDVYFDNVGGDILNDVLTQINLRARIVICGAISQYNNTEAVKGPSNYLSLLVNRARMEGIVVFDNIKEYPIAMKEIAGWIQSGDIKVKDHIVEGIETFPETLMMLFNGENFGKLVLKVEG
;
A
#
# COMPACT_ATOMS: atom_id res chain seq x y z
N MET A 1 -29.70 -23.54 -1.72
CA MET A 1 -28.26 -23.91 -1.70
C MET A 1 -27.65 -23.10 -0.60
N THR A 2 -26.89 -23.73 0.28
CA THR A 2 -26.21 -23.03 1.37
C THR A 2 -25.05 -22.26 0.75
N THR A 3 -24.98 -20.96 0.99
CA THR A 3 -23.88 -20.14 0.48
C THR A 3 -22.63 -20.42 1.33
N ILE A 4 -21.51 -20.70 0.68
CA ILE A 4 -20.25 -21.08 1.34
C ILE A 4 -19.32 -19.87 1.39
N ASN A 5 -18.79 -19.57 2.55
CA ASN A 5 -17.75 -18.59 2.76
C ASN A 5 -16.37 -19.26 2.65
N LYS A 6 -15.62 -18.87 1.62
CA LYS A 6 -14.23 -19.27 1.41
C LYS A 6 -13.31 -18.32 2.19
N GLN A 7 -12.36 -18.86 2.96
CA GLN A 7 -11.53 -18.04 3.85
C GLN A 7 -10.09 -18.53 3.86
N TRP A 8 -9.14 -17.60 3.85
CA TRP A 8 -7.74 -17.86 4.17
C TRP A 8 -7.45 -17.48 5.61
N ARG A 9 -6.92 -18.45 6.37
CA ARG A 9 -6.58 -18.30 7.78
C ARG A 9 -5.11 -18.47 8.01
N LEU A 10 -4.57 -17.81 9.04
CA LEU A 10 -3.21 -18.05 9.48
C LEU A 10 -3.12 -19.40 10.19
N LYS A 11 -2.42 -20.37 9.59
CA LYS A 11 -2.17 -21.71 10.16
C LYS A 11 -0.91 -21.74 11.00
N ALA A 12 0.16 -21.14 10.50
CA ALA A 12 1.45 -21.07 11.18
C ALA A 12 2.18 -19.76 10.85
N ARG A 13 3.00 -19.26 11.78
CA ARG A 13 3.81 -18.06 11.54
C ARG A 13 4.99 -18.39 10.63
N PRO A 14 5.17 -17.67 9.52
CA PRO A 14 6.27 -17.96 8.61
C PRO A 14 7.61 -17.48 9.17
N VAL A 15 8.64 -18.26 8.92
CA VAL A 15 10.05 -17.85 9.06
C VAL A 15 10.57 -17.54 7.66
N GLY A 16 10.94 -16.28 7.40
CA GLY A 16 11.23 -15.85 6.04
C GLY A 16 9.96 -15.62 5.22
N GLU A 17 9.92 -16.12 4.00
CA GLU A 17 8.77 -15.97 3.11
C GLU A 17 7.59 -16.84 3.55
N PRO A 18 6.34 -16.33 3.46
CA PRO A 18 5.16 -17.16 3.62
C PRO A 18 5.14 -18.31 2.60
N SER A 19 4.82 -19.49 3.05
CA SER A 19 4.71 -20.70 2.23
C SER A 19 3.31 -21.32 2.36
N ALA A 20 3.05 -22.41 1.65
CA ALA A 20 1.79 -23.15 1.78
C ALA A 20 1.50 -23.60 3.24
N GLU A 21 2.52 -23.81 4.05
CA GLU A 21 2.37 -24.18 5.46
C GLU A 21 1.86 -23.04 6.34
N THR A 22 2.01 -21.79 5.88
CA THR A 22 1.53 -20.58 6.56
C THR A 22 0.01 -20.52 6.61
N TRP A 23 -0.66 -21.13 5.63
CA TRP A 23 -2.06 -20.88 5.32
C TRP A 23 -2.95 -22.08 5.51
N ASP A 24 -4.21 -21.80 5.90
CA ASP A 24 -5.30 -22.76 5.96
C ASP A 24 -6.47 -22.20 5.13
N TYR A 25 -6.79 -22.89 4.02
CA TYR A 25 -7.97 -22.56 3.21
C TYR A 25 -9.18 -23.31 3.74
N THR A 26 -10.19 -22.57 4.15
CA THR A 26 -11.39 -23.14 4.77
C THR A 26 -12.66 -22.72 4.01
N GLU A 27 -13.61 -23.63 3.93
CA GLU A 27 -14.94 -23.41 3.41
C GLU A 27 -15.95 -23.66 4.54
N LYS A 28 -16.77 -22.67 4.85
CA LYS A 28 -17.73 -22.71 5.95
C LYS A 28 -19.07 -22.13 5.50
N GLU A 29 -20.16 -22.64 6.08
CA GLU A 29 -21.45 -22.01 5.92
C GLU A 29 -21.44 -20.59 6.50
N ILE A 30 -22.15 -19.68 5.84
CA ILE A 30 -22.31 -18.31 6.34
C ILE A 30 -23.23 -18.35 7.56
N PRO A 31 -22.82 -17.79 8.70
CA PRO A 31 -23.69 -17.72 9.88
C PRO A 31 -24.86 -16.77 9.64
N THR A 32 -26.00 -17.06 10.23
CA THR A 32 -27.16 -16.15 10.23
C THR A 32 -26.82 -14.89 11.00
N ILE A 33 -27.14 -13.73 10.44
CA ILE A 33 -26.93 -12.44 11.09
C ILE A 33 -27.97 -12.20 12.22
N THR A 34 -27.50 -11.51 13.27
CA THR A 34 -28.33 -11.07 14.40
C THR A 34 -28.57 -9.56 14.35
N ASP A 35 -29.41 -9.04 15.24
CA ASP A 35 -29.71 -7.61 15.33
C ASP A 35 -28.41 -6.79 15.47
N GLY A 36 -28.31 -5.70 14.72
CA GLY A 36 -27.14 -4.85 14.64
C GLY A 36 -26.03 -5.35 13.69
N GLN A 37 -26.23 -6.48 13.00
CA GLN A 37 -25.26 -7.03 12.07
C GLN A 37 -25.70 -6.88 10.61
N LEU A 38 -24.72 -6.99 9.71
CA LEU A 38 -24.91 -7.06 8.27
C LEU A 38 -24.01 -8.14 7.68
N LEU A 39 -24.42 -8.67 6.52
CA LEU A 39 -23.66 -9.61 5.71
C LEU A 39 -23.17 -8.89 4.46
N ILE A 40 -21.87 -8.96 4.23
CA ILE A 40 -21.17 -8.35 3.08
C ILE A 40 -20.70 -9.47 2.16
N ARG A 41 -21.04 -9.39 0.88
CA ARG A 41 -20.34 -10.12 -0.17
C ARG A 41 -19.12 -9.31 -0.56
N ILE A 42 -17.93 -9.87 -0.42
CA ILE A 42 -16.68 -9.19 -0.73
C ILE A 42 -16.39 -9.33 -2.23
N ASP A 43 -16.24 -8.19 -2.92
CA ASP A 43 -15.93 -8.16 -4.34
C ASP A 43 -14.42 -8.07 -4.58
N TYR A 44 -13.70 -7.23 -3.78
CA TYR A 44 -12.25 -7.05 -3.89
C TYR A 44 -11.57 -7.03 -2.52
N ILE A 45 -10.35 -7.56 -2.51
CA ILE A 45 -9.48 -7.62 -1.34
C ILE A 45 -8.16 -6.89 -1.66
N SER A 46 -7.74 -6.02 -0.77
CA SER A 46 -6.46 -5.32 -0.85
C SER A 46 -5.31 -6.26 -0.54
N ILE A 47 -4.31 -6.33 -1.41
CA ILE A 47 -3.07 -7.03 -1.13
C ILE A 47 -1.98 -6.00 -0.86
N ASP A 48 -1.42 -6.06 0.36
CA ASP A 48 -0.52 -5.04 0.89
C ASP A 48 0.74 -5.65 1.51
N PRO A 49 1.93 -5.04 1.32
CA PRO A 49 3.17 -5.54 1.92
C PRO A 49 3.13 -5.63 3.46
N ALA A 50 2.35 -4.77 4.10
CA ALA A 50 2.16 -4.77 5.56
C ALA A 50 1.58 -6.09 6.10
N MET A 51 0.86 -6.85 5.26
CA MET A 51 0.35 -8.17 5.60
C MET A 51 1.45 -9.11 6.13
N ARG A 52 2.66 -9.04 5.55
CA ARG A 52 3.78 -9.86 6.03
C ARG A 52 4.15 -9.53 7.48
N GLY A 53 4.15 -8.26 7.84
CA GLY A 53 4.42 -7.82 9.21
C GLY A 53 3.34 -8.28 10.21
N TRP A 54 2.08 -8.35 9.77
CA TRP A 54 0.96 -8.79 10.61
C TRP A 54 1.00 -10.29 10.96
N LEU A 55 1.82 -11.08 10.25
CA LEU A 55 2.04 -12.50 10.55
C LEU A 55 3.05 -12.72 11.68
N ASN A 56 3.84 -11.72 12.06
CA ASN A 56 4.83 -11.81 13.11
C ASN A 56 4.20 -11.56 14.49
N ASP A 57 4.53 -12.41 15.48
CA ASP A 57 4.17 -12.19 16.88
C ASP A 57 5.17 -11.24 17.53
N ALA A 58 5.10 -9.97 17.17
CA ALA A 58 6.01 -8.93 17.62
C ALA A 58 5.25 -7.63 17.90
N LYS A 59 5.83 -6.77 18.73
CA LYS A 59 5.28 -5.43 18.99
C LYS A 59 5.26 -4.63 17.68
N SER A 60 4.09 -4.11 17.33
CA SER A 60 3.86 -3.28 16.15
C SER A 60 2.81 -2.21 16.45
N TYR A 61 2.52 -1.33 15.47
CA TYR A 61 1.44 -0.35 15.53
C TYR A 61 0.03 -0.97 15.45
N ILE A 62 -0.06 -2.25 15.10
CA ILE A 62 -1.31 -3.03 15.06
C ILE A 62 -1.05 -4.41 15.66
N ALA A 63 -2.07 -4.99 16.32
CA ALA A 63 -1.97 -6.35 16.84
C ALA A 63 -1.73 -7.37 15.72
N PRO A 64 -0.90 -8.39 15.93
CA PRO A 64 -0.69 -9.45 14.94
C PRO A 64 -1.96 -10.27 14.69
N VAL A 65 -2.07 -10.84 13.50
CA VAL A 65 -3.10 -11.86 13.21
C VAL A 65 -2.80 -13.09 14.05
N GLN A 66 -3.83 -13.64 14.72
CA GLN A 66 -3.66 -14.84 15.54
C GLN A 66 -3.79 -16.11 14.71
N ILE A 67 -3.13 -17.19 15.17
CA ILE A 67 -3.27 -18.51 14.53
C ILE A 67 -4.74 -18.94 14.58
N GLY A 68 -5.27 -19.33 13.43
CA GLY A 68 -6.68 -19.69 13.23
C GLY A 68 -7.59 -18.52 12.85
N GLU A 69 -7.14 -17.26 12.96
CA GLU A 69 -7.92 -16.10 12.47
C GLU A 69 -7.87 -15.99 10.94
N VAL A 70 -8.93 -15.40 10.37
CA VAL A 70 -8.94 -15.00 8.96
C VAL A 70 -7.82 -13.97 8.73
N MET A 71 -7.05 -14.15 7.66
CA MET A 71 -5.98 -13.21 7.33
C MET A 71 -6.56 -11.81 7.13
N ARG A 72 -6.05 -10.84 7.89
CA ARG A 72 -6.50 -9.45 7.82
C ARG A 72 -6.22 -8.84 6.45
N ALA A 73 -7.20 -8.16 5.89
CA ALA A 73 -7.09 -7.43 4.63
C ALA A 73 -8.11 -6.29 4.59
N GLY A 74 -7.79 -5.23 3.88
CA GLY A 74 -8.78 -4.25 3.43
C GLY A 74 -9.71 -4.89 2.41
N THR A 75 -11.00 -4.56 2.47
CA THR A 75 -12.04 -5.15 1.62
C THR A 75 -12.98 -4.08 1.09
N VAL A 76 -13.60 -4.37 -0.05
CA VAL A 76 -14.75 -3.63 -0.55
C VAL A 76 -15.76 -4.63 -1.11
N GLY A 77 -17.05 -4.40 -0.83
CA GLY A 77 -18.11 -5.31 -1.27
C GLY A 77 -19.50 -4.74 -1.05
N GLU A 78 -20.49 -5.55 -1.39
CA GLU A 78 -21.92 -5.21 -1.32
C GLU A 78 -22.58 -5.80 -0.07
N VAL A 79 -23.39 -5.03 0.62
CA VAL A 79 -24.25 -5.48 1.70
C VAL A 79 -25.41 -6.29 1.10
N ILE A 80 -25.45 -7.59 1.34
CA ILE A 80 -26.48 -8.50 0.79
C ILE A 80 -27.57 -8.89 1.79
N GLU A 81 -27.33 -8.72 3.09
CA GLU A 81 -28.32 -8.84 4.16
C GLU A 81 -27.98 -7.83 5.26
N SER A 82 -28.99 -7.21 5.89
CA SER A 82 -28.76 -6.24 6.96
C SER A 82 -29.87 -6.23 8.00
N LYS A 83 -29.45 -6.22 9.28
CA LYS A 83 -30.23 -5.88 10.47
C LYS A 83 -29.59 -4.69 11.20
N HIS A 84 -28.79 -3.87 10.47
CA HIS A 84 -28.04 -2.75 10.99
C HIS A 84 -28.69 -1.42 10.61
N GLU A 85 -28.81 -0.47 11.55
CA GLU A 85 -29.53 0.80 11.34
C GLU A 85 -28.90 1.71 10.25
N LYS A 86 -27.57 1.66 10.08
CA LYS A 86 -26.83 2.56 9.18
C LYS A 86 -26.56 1.98 7.80
N PHE A 87 -26.63 0.67 7.62
CA PHE A 87 -26.29 0.00 6.37
C PHE A 87 -27.49 -0.77 5.83
N ALA A 88 -27.84 -0.53 4.60
CA ALA A 88 -28.95 -1.17 3.91
C ALA A 88 -28.44 -2.19 2.88
N VAL A 89 -29.29 -3.16 2.51
CA VAL A 89 -29.03 -4.06 1.38
C VAL A 89 -28.85 -3.25 0.11
N GLY A 90 -27.79 -3.55 -0.65
CA GLY A 90 -27.38 -2.82 -1.85
C GLY A 90 -26.39 -1.68 -1.60
N ASP A 91 -26.10 -1.32 -0.33
CA ASP A 91 -24.98 -0.41 -0.03
C ASP A 91 -23.66 -1.09 -0.36
N TYR A 92 -22.74 -0.35 -0.97
CA TYR A 92 -21.34 -0.76 -1.07
C TYR A 92 -20.56 -0.19 0.10
N VAL A 93 -19.71 -1.04 0.68
CA VAL A 93 -18.93 -0.69 1.87
C VAL A 93 -17.46 -1.08 1.70
N ALA A 94 -16.56 -0.26 2.25
CA ALA A 94 -15.15 -0.61 2.42
C ALA A 94 -14.84 -0.76 3.90
N GLY A 95 -13.98 -1.73 4.23
CA GLY A 95 -13.61 -2.08 5.60
C GLY A 95 -12.36 -2.93 5.68
N HIS A 96 -12.24 -3.74 6.75
CA HIS A 96 -11.11 -4.61 7.01
C HIS A 96 -11.58 -6.03 7.37
N ASP A 97 -12.40 -6.61 6.50
CA ASP A 97 -13.11 -7.85 6.76
C ASP A 97 -12.27 -9.12 6.51
N GLY A 98 -11.04 -8.95 6.00
CA GLY A 98 -10.08 -10.04 5.81
C GLY A 98 -10.23 -10.78 4.48
N VAL A 99 -9.37 -11.79 4.29
CA VAL A 99 -9.31 -12.58 3.06
C VAL A 99 -10.38 -13.67 3.12
N GLN A 100 -11.59 -13.30 2.71
CA GLN A 100 -12.76 -14.17 2.67
C GLN A 100 -13.77 -13.69 1.63
N SER A 101 -14.70 -14.58 1.23
CA SER A 101 -15.72 -14.22 0.22
C SER A 101 -16.95 -13.53 0.81
N TYR A 102 -17.26 -13.79 2.08
CA TYR A 102 -18.35 -13.14 2.81
C TYR A 102 -17.92 -12.75 4.21
N ALA A 103 -18.42 -11.64 4.73
CA ALA A 103 -18.17 -11.21 6.08
C ALA A 103 -19.45 -10.83 6.82
N VAL A 104 -19.61 -11.32 8.05
CA VAL A 104 -20.60 -10.79 9.00
C VAL A 104 -19.92 -9.69 9.81
N SER A 105 -20.51 -8.50 9.85
CA SER A 105 -19.96 -7.32 10.50
C SER A 105 -20.99 -6.66 11.41
N ASP A 106 -20.53 -6.00 12.46
CA ASP A 106 -21.33 -5.10 13.31
C ASP A 106 -21.29 -3.64 12.85
N GLY A 107 -20.76 -3.39 11.65
CA GLY A 107 -20.61 -2.06 11.06
C GLY A 107 -19.40 -1.26 11.57
N THR A 108 -18.68 -1.78 12.57
CA THR A 108 -17.50 -1.08 13.12
C THR A 108 -16.38 -1.00 12.07
N GLY A 109 -15.90 0.23 11.83
CA GLY A 109 -14.81 0.45 10.85
C GLY A 109 -15.25 0.40 9.39
N LEU A 110 -16.53 0.13 9.10
CA LEU A 110 -17.07 0.20 7.74
C LEU A 110 -17.42 1.64 7.37
N HIS A 111 -17.23 1.96 6.10
CA HIS A 111 -17.71 3.20 5.49
C HIS A 111 -18.34 2.92 4.13
N LYS A 112 -19.42 3.64 3.84
CA LYS A 112 -20.10 3.54 2.54
C LYS A 112 -19.21 4.11 1.45
N VAL A 113 -19.22 3.44 0.31
CA VAL A 113 -18.54 3.87 -0.92
C VAL A 113 -19.53 3.89 -2.07
N ASP A 114 -19.27 4.73 -3.05
CA ASP A 114 -20.17 4.91 -4.20
C ASP A 114 -19.47 4.42 -5.49
N PRO A 115 -19.91 3.27 -6.05
CA PRO A 115 -19.35 2.72 -7.28
C PRO A 115 -19.62 3.60 -8.52
N SER A 116 -20.53 4.55 -8.44
CA SER A 116 -20.78 5.51 -9.53
C SER A 116 -19.75 6.63 -9.59
N LEU A 117 -19.05 6.91 -8.47
CA LEU A 117 -18.03 7.95 -8.38
C LEU A 117 -16.63 7.44 -8.75
N ALA A 118 -16.33 6.19 -8.44
CA ALA A 118 -15.04 5.56 -8.76
C ALA A 118 -15.18 4.03 -8.77
N PRO A 119 -14.33 3.31 -9.55
CA PRO A 119 -14.23 1.85 -9.46
C PRO A 119 -14.00 1.39 -8.01
N LEU A 120 -14.62 0.27 -7.60
CA LEU A 120 -14.52 -0.23 -6.23
C LEU A 120 -13.07 -0.48 -5.78
N SER A 121 -12.19 -0.93 -6.69
CA SER A 121 -10.77 -1.13 -6.41
C SER A 121 -10.03 0.14 -5.94
N TYR A 122 -10.50 1.33 -6.38
CA TYR A 122 -9.88 2.61 -5.98
C TYR A 122 -10.02 2.87 -4.48
N TYR A 123 -11.09 2.38 -3.85
CA TYR A 123 -11.30 2.50 -2.40
C TYR A 123 -10.37 1.61 -1.57
N LEU A 124 -9.69 0.64 -2.23
CA LEU A 124 -8.61 -0.16 -1.63
C LEU A 124 -7.20 0.36 -1.99
N GLY A 125 -7.13 1.28 -2.93
CA GLY A 125 -5.89 1.86 -3.47
C GLY A 125 -5.78 3.35 -3.19
N VAL A 126 -5.97 4.12 -4.26
CA VAL A 126 -5.74 5.57 -4.29
C VAL A 126 -6.67 6.37 -3.37
N LEU A 127 -7.90 5.94 -3.17
CA LEU A 127 -8.88 6.53 -2.23
C LEU A 127 -8.93 5.79 -0.87
N GLY A 128 -8.12 4.76 -0.68
CA GLY A 128 -8.01 3.96 0.53
C GLY A 128 -6.71 4.17 1.28
N MET A 129 -6.33 3.17 2.08
CA MET A 129 -5.15 3.21 2.94
C MET A 129 -3.84 3.57 2.19
N PRO A 130 -3.52 2.99 1.02
CA PRO A 130 -2.32 3.38 0.27
C PRO A 130 -2.32 4.84 -0.18
N GLY A 131 -3.48 5.33 -0.61
CA GLY A 131 -3.66 6.73 -1.00
C GLY A 131 -3.42 7.69 0.16
N MET A 132 -4.05 7.42 1.30
CA MET A 132 -3.86 8.21 2.52
C MET A 132 -2.41 8.15 3.00
N THR A 133 -1.76 7.00 2.90
CA THR A 133 -0.34 6.83 3.26
C THR A 133 0.56 7.73 2.40
N GLY A 134 0.37 7.72 1.09
CA GLY A 134 1.14 8.57 0.16
C GLY A 134 0.89 10.06 0.39
N TYR A 135 -0.38 10.43 0.53
CA TYR A 135 -0.80 11.83 0.73
C TYR A 135 -0.22 12.41 2.01
N PHE A 136 -0.49 11.81 3.17
CA PHE A 136 -0.03 12.34 4.45
C PHE A 136 1.48 12.20 4.64
N GLY A 137 2.05 11.07 4.21
CA GLY A 137 3.49 10.86 4.29
C GLY A 137 4.27 11.89 3.48
N LEU A 138 3.82 12.20 2.26
CA LEU A 138 4.48 13.22 1.46
C LEU A 138 4.22 14.63 2.00
N LEU A 139 2.95 15.00 2.23
CA LEU A 139 2.60 16.39 2.50
C LEU A 139 2.86 16.82 3.95
N LYS A 140 2.69 15.92 4.94
CA LYS A 140 2.93 16.25 6.36
C LYS A 140 4.36 15.96 6.81
N THR A 141 4.91 14.81 6.41
CA THR A 141 6.26 14.41 6.83
C THR A 141 7.31 14.86 5.81
N GLY A 142 7.11 14.60 4.53
CA GLY A 142 8.01 15.02 3.45
C GLY A 142 8.07 16.52 3.24
N GLN A 143 6.92 17.20 3.29
CA GLN A 143 6.78 18.65 3.14
C GLN A 143 7.53 19.18 1.92
N PRO A 144 7.27 18.64 0.70
CA PRO A 144 7.98 19.05 -0.49
C PRO A 144 7.66 20.50 -0.87
N LYS A 145 8.64 21.18 -1.43
CA LYS A 145 8.51 22.56 -1.93
C LYS A 145 8.75 22.58 -3.44
N ALA A 146 8.08 23.48 -4.13
CA ALA A 146 8.29 23.65 -5.56
C ALA A 146 9.79 23.86 -5.89
N GLY A 147 10.27 23.17 -6.92
CA GLY A 147 11.67 23.16 -7.35
C GLY A 147 12.57 22.16 -6.62
N GLU A 148 12.11 21.54 -5.53
CA GLU A 148 12.86 20.48 -4.84
C GLU A 148 12.84 19.17 -5.63
N THR A 149 13.83 18.31 -5.37
CA THR A 149 13.92 16.94 -5.92
C THR A 149 13.34 15.94 -4.95
N VAL A 150 12.30 15.23 -5.37
CA VAL A 150 11.66 14.12 -4.64
C VAL A 150 12.07 12.81 -5.28
N VAL A 151 12.67 11.91 -4.51
CA VAL A 151 12.98 10.53 -4.90
C VAL A 151 11.99 9.60 -4.23
N VAL A 152 11.45 8.62 -4.97
CA VAL A 152 10.47 7.66 -4.47
C VAL A 152 10.96 6.25 -4.77
N SER A 153 11.14 5.40 -3.76
CA SER A 153 11.38 3.96 -3.96
C SER A 153 10.07 3.18 -4.03
N GLY A 154 10.08 2.03 -4.73
CA GLY A 154 8.85 1.31 -5.02
C GLY A 154 7.86 2.18 -5.81
N ALA A 155 8.40 3.01 -6.71
CA ALA A 155 7.68 4.10 -7.38
C ALA A 155 6.49 3.63 -8.24
N ALA A 156 6.54 2.41 -8.78
CA ALA A 156 5.46 1.85 -9.58
C ALA A 156 4.39 1.09 -8.77
N GLY A 157 4.49 1.09 -7.43
CA GLY A 157 3.49 0.51 -6.52
C GLY A 157 2.38 1.48 -6.15
N ALA A 158 1.40 1.00 -5.37
CA ALA A 158 0.20 1.76 -5.00
C ALA A 158 0.51 3.12 -4.32
N VAL A 159 1.41 3.13 -3.34
CA VAL A 159 1.81 4.34 -2.62
C VAL A 159 2.75 5.19 -3.47
N GLY A 160 3.81 4.56 -4.03
CA GLY A 160 4.88 5.28 -4.71
C GLY A 160 4.42 6.02 -5.97
N SER A 161 3.52 5.44 -6.76
CA SER A 161 2.98 6.07 -7.97
C SER A 161 2.16 7.32 -7.64
N LEU A 162 1.39 7.29 -6.57
CA LEU A 162 0.63 8.45 -6.11
C LEU A 162 1.55 9.54 -5.54
N VAL A 163 2.52 9.16 -4.70
CA VAL A 163 3.50 10.09 -4.11
C VAL A 163 4.20 10.91 -5.19
N GLY A 164 4.68 10.23 -6.24
CA GLY A 164 5.36 10.94 -7.33
C GLY A 164 4.45 11.90 -8.08
N GLN A 165 3.22 11.51 -8.37
CA GLN A 165 2.25 12.39 -9.03
C GLN A 165 1.86 13.59 -8.15
N ILE A 166 1.63 13.39 -6.85
CA ILE A 166 1.39 14.51 -5.94
C ILE A 166 2.61 15.45 -5.90
N ALA A 167 3.83 14.90 -5.87
CA ALA A 167 5.06 15.71 -5.91
C ALA A 167 5.15 16.53 -7.21
N LYS A 168 4.73 15.98 -8.37
CA LYS A 168 4.61 16.72 -9.63
C LYS A 168 3.61 17.87 -9.51
N ILE A 169 2.41 17.63 -8.97
CA ILE A 169 1.38 18.65 -8.73
C ILE A 169 1.93 19.77 -7.82
N LYS A 170 2.79 19.43 -6.85
CA LYS A 170 3.44 20.44 -5.98
C LYS A 170 4.65 21.13 -6.62
N GLY A 171 4.93 20.88 -7.92
CA GLY A 171 5.99 21.56 -8.68
C GLY A 171 7.39 21.02 -8.42
N CYS A 172 7.53 19.78 -7.95
CA CYS A 172 8.82 19.14 -7.69
C CYS A 172 9.36 18.44 -8.95
N ARG A 173 10.69 18.29 -8.98
CA ARG A 173 11.35 17.28 -9.81
C ARG A 173 11.18 15.92 -9.15
N VAL A 174 10.75 14.90 -9.90
CA VAL A 174 10.44 13.57 -9.37
C VAL A 174 11.27 12.50 -10.04
N VAL A 175 11.97 11.70 -9.23
CA VAL A 175 12.75 10.54 -9.67
C VAL A 175 12.20 9.28 -9.03
N GLY A 176 11.78 8.32 -9.85
CA GLY A 176 11.23 7.04 -9.40
C GLY A 176 12.27 5.92 -9.41
N ILE A 177 12.37 5.13 -8.35
CA ILE A 177 13.15 3.90 -8.32
C ILE A 177 12.19 2.72 -8.42
N ALA A 178 12.29 1.92 -9.50
CA ALA A 178 11.43 0.78 -9.78
C ALA A 178 12.23 -0.37 -10.39
N GLY A 179 11.67 -1.57 -10.43
CA GLY A 179 12.35 -2.73 -11.00
C GLY A 179 11.82 -3.10 -12.39
N GLY A 180 12.70 -3.00 -13.39
CA GLY A 180 12.42 -3.36 -14.78
C GLY A 180 12.05 -2.17 -15.65
N SER A 181 12.44 -2.26 -16.93
CA SER A 181 12.28 -1.21 -17.94
C SER A 181 10.82 -0.76 -18.13
N ASP A 182 9.87 -1.69 -18.09
CA ASP A 182 8.46 -1.40 -18.35
C ASP A 182 7.86 -0.51 -17.23
N LYS A 183 8.21 -0.78 -15.96
CA LYS A 183 7.81 0.07 -14.85
C LYS A 183 8.45 1.45 -14.93
N CYS A 184 9.74 1.50 -15.28
CA CYS A 184 10.45 2.77 -15.47
C CYS A 184 9.84 3.60 -16.59
N LYS A 185 9.54 2.96 -17.72
CA LYS A 185 8.88 3.62 -18.86
C LYS A 185 7.50 4.16 -18.49
N PHE A 186 6.68 3.36 -17.81
CA PHE A 186 5.35 3.78 -17.35
C PHE A 186 5.41 5.01 -16.44
N LEU A 187 6.37 5.05 -15.51
CA LEU A 187 6.53 6.20 -14.61
C LEU A 187 6.82 7.50 -15.38
N VAL A 188 7.63 7.43 -16.42
CA VAL A 188 7.97 8.62 -17.22
C VAL A 188 6.83 8.95 -18.20
N ASP A 189 6.43 7.99 -19.03
CA ASP A 189 5.54 8.23 -20.16
C ASP A 189 4.09 8.48 -19.72
N GLU A 190 3.64 7.78 -18.66
CA GLU A 190 2.26 7.85 -18.21
C GLU A 190 2.06 8.71 -16.97
N LEU A 191 2.97 8.63 -15.97
CA LEU A 191 2.81 9.34 -14.71
C LEU A 191 3.59 10.65 -14.63
N GLY A 192 4.37 11.00 -15.67
CA GLY A 192 5.06 12.27 -15.79
C GLY A 192 6.25 12.46 -14.84
N PHE A 193 6.89 11.37 -14.38
CA PHE A 193 8.13 11.45 -13.62
C PHE A 193 9.25 12.01 -14.51
N ASP A 194 10.15 12.81 -13.94
CA ASP A 194 11.22 13.44 -14.71
C ASP A 194 12.37 12.49 -15.04
N ALA A 195 12.57 11.44 -14.24
CA ALA A 195 13.52 10.39 -14.46
C ALA A 195 13.20 9.14 -13.65
N THR A 196 13.80 8.02 -14.02
CA THR A 196 13.68 6.75 -13.31
C THR A 196 15.02 6.07 -13.17
N ILE A 197 15.10 5.15 -12.20
CA ILE A 197 16.24 4.26 -11.95
C ILE A 197 15.71 2.84 -11.91
N ASP A 198 16.22 1.98 -12.77
CA ASP A 198 15.91 0.55 -12.77
C ASP A 198 16.90 -0.19 -11.84
N TYR A 199 16.49 -0.38 -10.56
CA TYR A 199 17.36 -0.99 -9.57
C TYR A 199 17.75 -2.45 -9.87
N LYS A 200 17.06 -3.12 -10.82
CA LYS A 200 17.40 -4.48 -11.26
C LYS A 200 18.57 -4.52 -12.25
N ASN A 201 18.77 -3.43 -13.01
CA ASN A 201 19.73 -3.38 -14.11
C ASN A 201 20.74 -2.25 -13.99
N GLU A 202 20.59 -1.32 -13.01
CA GLU A 202 21.47 -0.17 -12.81
C GLU A 202 22.07 -0.15 -11.41
N ASP A 203 23.27 0.40 -11.29
CA ASP A 203 23.86 0.80 -10.01
C ASP A 203 23.11 2.04 -9.49
N VAL A 204 22.27 1.84 -8.46
CA VAL A 204 21.39 2.88 -7.92
C VAL A 204 22.18 4.13 -7.51
N LYS A 205 23.31 3.97 -6.84
CA LYS A 205 24.15 5.09 -6.39
C LYS A 205 24.70 5.92 -7.55
N LYS A 206 25.12 5.29 -8.64
CA LYS A 206 25.59 6.00 -9.83
C LYS A 206 24.44 6.65 -10.58
N ALA A 207 23.31 5.94 -10.70
CA ALA A 207 22.12 6.46 -11.37
C ALA A 207 21.54 7.69 -10.63
N LEU A 208 21.54 7.70 -9.28
CA LEU A 208 21.14 8.86 -8.48
C LEU A 208 21.97 10.10 -8.79
N LYS A 209 23.30 9.98 -8.94
CA LYS A 209 24.16 11.12 -9.31
C LYS A 209 23.78 11.74 -10.64
N LYS A 210 23.34 10.91 -11.58
CA LYS A 210 22.92 11.33 -12.92
C LYS A 210 21.52 11.93 -12.94
N THR A 211 20.57 11.29 -12.23
CA THR A 211 19.16 11.67 -12.24
C THR A 211 18.82 12.77 -11.26
N CYS A 212 19.61 12.93 -10.18
CA CYS A 212 19.47 13.95 -9.15
C CYS A 212 20.70 14.87 -9.12
N PRO A 213 21.01 15.64 -10.19
CA PRO A 213 22.24 16.44 -10.28
C PRO A 213 22.34 17.52 -9.18
N ASN A 214 21.21 17.96 -8.62
CA ASN A 214 21.12 18.92 -7.54
C ASN A 214 20.91 18.26 -6.15
N GLY A 215 21.09 16.94 -6.05
CA GLY A 215 20.86 16.18 -4.82
C GLY A 215 19.38 15.85 -4.57
N VAL A 216 19.09 15.30 -3.38
CA VAL A 216 17.76 14.80 -2.98
C VAL A 216 17.25 15.61 -1.79
N ASP A 217 16.12 16.28 -1.93
CA ASP A 217 15.50 17.08 -0.88
C ASP A 217 14.48 16.27 -0.06
N VAL A 218 13.70 15.42 -0.74
CA VAL A 218 12.76 14.50 -0.10
C VAL A 218 12.99 13.09 -0.64
N TYR A 219 13.13 12.12 0.25
CA TYR A 219 13.11 10.72 -0.10
C TYR A 219 11.91 10.04 0.54
N PHE A 220 11.04 9.48 -0.28
CA PHE A 220 9.91 8.67 0.19
C PHE A 220 10.27 7.19 0.06
N ASP A 221 10.52 6.56 1.21
CA ASP A 221 11.05 5.21 1.28
C ASP A 221 9.97 4.16 1.54
N ASN A 222 9.74 3.31 0.54
CA ASN A 222 8.89 2.12 0.63
C ASN A 222 9.71 0.82 0.74
N VAL A 223 11.04 0.88 0.52
CA VAL A 223 11.87 -0.31 0.27
C VAL A 223 12.89 -0.57 1.36
N GLY A 224 13.54 0.48 1.87
CA GLY A 224 14.63 0.34 2.84
C GLY A 224 15.92 -0.25 2.24
N GLY A 225 16.73 -0.90 3.09
CA GLY A 225 17.90 -1.65 2.68
C GLY A 225 18.95 -0.84 1.93
N ASP A 226 19.53 -1.44 0.88
CA ASP A 226 20.61 -0.84 0.09
C ASP A 226 20.16 0.41 -0.65
N ILE A 227 18.91 0.46 -1.11
CA ILE A 227 18.37 1.66 -1.79
C ILE A 227 18.34 2.85 -0.83
N LEU A 228 17.85 2.68 0.40
CA LEU A 228 17.91 3.74 1.42
C LEU A 228 19.36 4.17 1.67
N ASN A 229 20.26 3.20 1.81
CA ASN A 229 21.67 3.47 2.05
C ASN A 229 22.33 4.30 0.93
N ASP A 230 21.98 4.00 -0.32
CA ASP A 230 22.49 4.72 -1.50
C ASP A 230 21.92 6.14 -1.59
N VAL A 231 20.61 6.30 -1.37
CA VAL A 231 19.95 7.62 -1.38
C VAL A 231 20.55 8.54 -0.32
N LEU A 232 20.86 8.03 0.89
CA LEU A 232 21.49 8.82 1.95
C LEU A 232 22.84 9.44 1.55
N THR A 233 23.51 8.92 0.52
CA THR A 233 24.77 9.50 0.00
C THR A 233 24.56 10.74 -0.87
N GLN A 234 23.31 11.06 -1.27
CA GLN A 234 22.98 12.13 -2.21
C GLN A 234 21.99 13.18 -1.63
N ILE A 235 21.70 13.08 -0.32
CA ILE A 235 20.73 13.99 0.33
C ILE A 235 21.27 15.41 0.49
N ASN A 236 20.38 16.36 0.29
CA ASN A 236 20.67 17.79 0.47
C ASN A 236 20.62 18.22 1.94
N LEU A 237 21.06 19.45 2.19
CA LEU A 237 20.92 20.10 3.48
C LEU A 237 19.44 20.16 3.89
N ARG A 238 19.12 19.64 5.11
CA ARG A 238 17.77 19.58 5.66
C ARG A 238 16.81 18.69 4.86
N ALA A 239 17.35 17.70 4.16
CA ALA A 239 16.53 16.70 3.50
C ALA A 239 15.57 15.98 4.48
N ARG A 240 14.45 15.50 3.95
CA ARG A 240 13.41 14.78 4.69
C ARG A 240 13.30 13.37 4.13
N ILE A 241 13.58 12.38 4.96
CA ILE A 241 13.47 10.97 4.62
C ILE A 241 12.22 10.42 5.30
N VAL A 242 11.20 10.10 4.51
CA VAL A 242 9.91 9.57 4.96
C VAL A 242 10.00 8.04 4.93
N ILE A 243 9.99 7.39 6.08
CA ILE A 243 10.00 5.93 6.19
C ILE A 243 8.55 5.44 6.20
N CYS A 244 8.09 5.00 5.05
CA CYS A 244 6.77 4.41 4.85
C CYS A 244 6.78 2.89 5.05
N GLY A 245 7.85 2.23 4.59
CA GLY A 245 8.00 0.79 4.68
C GLY A 245 9.42 0.36 4.35
N ALA A 246 9.68 -0.93 4.51
CA ALA A 246 10.96 -1.55 4.21
C ALA A 246 10.73 -2.93 3.58
N ILE A 247 10.02 -2.98 2.44
CA ILE A 247 9.56 -4.24 1.84
C ILE A 247 10.72 -5.21 1.56
N SER A 248 11.92 -4.70 1.26
CA SER A 248 13.12 -5.51 1.05
C SER A 248 13.59 -6.25 2.30
N GLN A 249 13.07 -5.88 3.49
CA GLN A 249 13.49 -6.42 4.78
C GLN A 249 12.42 -7.31 5.43
N TYR A 250 11.20 -7.35 4.91
CA TYR A 250 10.08 -8.01 5.59
C TYR A 250 10.21 -9.53 5.70
N ASN A 251 10.90 -10.15 4.75
CA ASN A 251 11.16 -11.60 4.74
C ASN A 251 12.52 -11.99 5.34
N ASN A 252 13.28 -11.03 5.89
CA ASN A 252 14.57 -11.33 6.50
C ASN A 252 14.40 -12.25 7.72
N THR A 253 15.28 -13.24 7.82
CA THR A 253 15.38 -14.14 8.97
C THR A 253 16.39 -13.67 10.01
N GLU A 254 17.26 -12.74 9.62
CA GLU A 254 18.23 -12.08 10.48
C GLU A 254 17.76 -10.70 10.90
N ALA A 255 18.38 -10.14 11.92
CA ALA A 255 18.11 -8.78 12.36
C ALA A 255 18.33 -7.78 11.23
N VAL A 256 17.37 -6.87 11.04
CA VAL A 256 17.47 -5.80 10.04
C VAL A 256 18.66 -4.92 10.36
N LYS A 257 19.58 -4.77 9.39
CA LYS A 257 20.71 -3.85 9.49
C LYS A 257 20.27 -2.44 9.10
N GLY A 258 20.55 -1.47 9.94
CA GLY A 258 20.34 -0.06 9.63
C GLY A 258 21.26 0.42 8.51
N PRO A 259 20.99 1.60 7.92
CA PRO A 259 21.83 2.14 6.86
C PRO A 259 23.21 2.51 7.39
N SER A 260 24.27 2.09 6.70
CA SER A 260 25.67 2.43 7.07
C SER A 260 26.00 3.90 6.87
N ASN A 261 25.24 4.59 5.99
CA ASN A 261 25.40 6.01 5.68
C ASN A 261 24.59 6.95 6.59
N TYR A 262 24.09 6.50 7.74
CA TYR A 262 23.25 7.32 8.62
C TYR A 262 23.91 8.63 9.10
N LEU A 263 25.24 8.71 9.13
CA LEU A 263 25.95 9.94 9.45
C LEU A 263 25.71 11.07 8.45
N SER A 264 25.21 10.75 7.24
CA SER A 264 24.75 11.77 6.28
C SER A 264 23.64 12.65 6.87
N LEU A 265 22.82 12.11 7.78
CA LEU A 265 21.79 12.88 8.49
C LEU A 265 22.41 13.98 9.34
N LEU A 266 23.50 13.69 10.06
CA LEU A 266 24.23 14.69 10.85
C LEU A 266 24.85 15.75 9.95
N VAL A 267 25.60 15.32 8.93
CA VAL A 267 26.31 16.22 8.01
C VAL A 267 25.34 17.19 7.33
N ASN A 268 24.21 16.68 6.87
CA ASN A 268 23.20 17.48 6.17
C ASN A 268 22.11 18.05 7.10
N ARG A 269 22.17 17.82 8.40
CA ARG A 269 21.14 18.23 9.37
C ARG A 269 19.74 17.80 8.89
N ALA A 270 19.69 16.64 8.25
CA ALA A 270 18.49 16.02 7.70
C ALA A 270 17.68 15.30 8.80
N ARG A 271 16.43 14.98 8.51
CA ARG A 271 15.60 14.13 9.38
C ARG A 271 15.16 12.88 8.66
N MET A 272 15.01 11.80 9.41
CA MET A 272 14.41 10.54 8.99
C MET A 272 13.26 10.25 9.96
N GLU A 273 12.06 10.09 9.43
CA GLU A 273 10.83 10.02 10.22
C GLU A 273 9.89 8.94 9.67
N GLY A 274 9.40 8.07 10.57
CA GLY A 274 8.41 7.05 10.25
C GLY A 274 7.01 7.65 10.16
N ILE A 275 6.16 7.03 9.33
CA ILE A 275 4.75 7.40 9.23
C ILE A 275 3.86 6.18 9.51
N VAL A 276 2.76 6.41 10.20
CA VAL A 276 1.65 5.46 10.33
C VAL A 276 0.39 6.16 9.85
N VAL A 277 -0.25 5.60 8.83
CA VAL A 277 -1.41 6.22 8.17
C VAL A 277 -2.56 6.51 9.14
N PHE A 278 -2.75 5.67 10.15
CA PHE A 278 -3.83 5.79 11.13
C PHE A 278 -3.75 7.04 12.02
N ASP A 279 -2.60 7.70 12.12
CA ASP A 279 -2.44 8.95 12.87
C ASP A 279 -3.26 10.10 12.28
N ASN A 280 -3.69 9.96 11.01
CA ASN A 280 -4.39 11.00 10.26
C ASN A 280 -5.85 10.68 9.91
N ILE A 281 -6.48 9.67 10.52
CA ILE A 281 -7.84 9.19 10.17
C ILE A 281 -8.88 10.32 10.10
N LYS A 282 -8.81 11.28 11.01
CA LYS A 282 -9.77 12.41 11.07
C LYS A 282 -9.70 13.30 9.82
N GLU A 283 -8.61 13.29 9.10
CA GLU A 283 -8.37 14.13 7.92
C GLU A 283 -8.56 13.36 6.59
N TYR A 284 -8.86 12.06 6.66
CA TYR A 284 -9.08 11.24 5.46
C TYR A 284 -10.12 11.83 4.51
N PRO A 285 -11.27 12.35 4.96
CA PRO A 285 -12.26 12.93 4.03
C PRO A 285 -11.71 14.10 3.22
N ILE A 286 -10.79 14.89 3.79
CA ILE A 286 -10.13 16.01 3.09
C ILE A 286 -9.20 15.47 2.01
N ALA A 287 -8.33 14.52 2.38
CA ALA A 287 -7.37 13.90 1.46
C ALA A 287 -8.07 13.16 0.32
N MET A 288 -9.12 12.37 0.64
CA MET A 288 -9.91 11.65 -0.36
C MET A 288 -10.55 12.61 -1.37
N LYS A 289 -11.11 13.73 -0.91
CA LYS A 289 -11.71 14.75 -1.79
C LYS A 289 -10.66 15.38 -2.71
N GLU A 290 -9.49 15.70 -2.19
CA GLU A 290 -8.41 16.31 -2.99
C GLU A 290 -7.90 15.32 -4.04
N ILE A 291 -7.61 14.09 -3.65
CA ILE A 291 -7.18 13.02 -4.57
C ILE A 291 -8.25 12.75 -5.63
N ALA A 292 -9.52 12.63 -5.25
CA ALA A 292 -10.61 12.44 -6.20
C ALA A 292 -10.70 13.61 -7.21
N GLY A 293 -10.50 14.84 -6.76
CA GLY A 293 -10.41 16.02 -7.63
C GLY A 293 -9.28 15.89 -8.65
N TRP A 294 -8.09 15.47 -8.23
CA TRP A 294 -6.93 15.28 -9.13
C TRP A 294 -7.13 14.10 -10.11
N ILE A 295 -7.84 13.06 -9.70
CA ILE A 295 -8.22 11.96 -10.61
C ILE A 295 -9.19 12.50 -11.67
N GLN A 296 -10.19 13.26 -11.24
CA GLN A 296 -11.22 13.82 -12.15
C GLN A 296 -10.62 14.83 -13.14
N SER A 297 -9.64 15.63 -12.72
CA SER A 297 -8.91 16.58 -13.60
C SER A 297 -7.90 15.89 -14.52
N GLY A 298 -7.57 14.60 -14.27
CA GLY A 298 -6.55 13.88 -15.02
C GLY A 298 -5.11 14.13 -14.54
N ASP A 299 -4.93 14.87 -13.44
CA ASP A 299 -3.63 15.14 -12.84
C ASP A 299 -3.05 13.87 -12.14
N ILE A 300 -3.92 12.95 -11.70
CA ILE A 300 -3.54 11.65 -11.17
C ILE A 300 -4.13 10.56 -12.04
N LYS A 301 -3.27 9.67 -12.51
CA LYS A 301 -3.61 8.42 -13.20
C LYS A 301 -3.48 7.27 -12.24
N VAL A 302 -4.42 6.34 -12.27
CA VAL A 302 -4.46 5.18 -11.38
C VAL A 302 -4.20 3.91 -12.18
N LYS A 303 -3.42 3.01 -11.61
CA LYS A 303 -3.13 1.69 -12.17
C LYS A 303 -3.39 0.63 -11.13
N ASP A 304 -4.35 -0.25 -11.39
CA ASP A 304 -4.60 -1.45 -10.60
C ASP A 304 -4.07 -2.69 -11.32
N HIS A 305 -3.57 -3.62 -10.56
CA HIS A 305 -3.25 -4.98 -10.97
C HIS A 305 -4.26 -5.91 -10.29
N ILE A 306 -5.23 -6.38 -11.06
CA ILE A 306 -6.30 -7.23 -10.56
C ILE A 306 -5.93 -8.68 -10.85
N VAL A 307 -5.93 -9.51 -9.80
CA VAL A 307 -5.82 -10.97 -9.89
C VAL A 307 -7.18 -11.55 -9.55
N GLU A 308 -7.65 -12.55 -10.26
CA GLU A 308 -8.96 -13.16 -10.06
C GLU A 308 -8.86 -14.47 -9.28
N GLY A 309 -9.88 -14.73 -8.44
CA GLY A 309 -10.02 -15.96 -7.66
C GLY A 309 -9.38 -15.87 -6.27
N ILE A 310 -10.23 -15.96 -5.23
CA ILE A 310 -9.76 -15.89 -3.81
C ILE A 310 -8.75 -16.98 -3.49
N GLU A 311 -8.80 -18.11 -4.17
CA GLU A 311 -7.88 -19.24 -4.01
C GLU A 311 -6.44 -18.90 -4.33
N THR A 312 -6.19 -17.86 -5.15
CA THR A 312 -4.84 -17.42 -5.55
C THR A 312 -4.17 -16.50 -4.53
N PHE A 313 -4.80 -16.25 -3.35
CA PHE A 313 -4.29 -15.28 -2.38
C PHE A 313 -2.81 -15.49 -1.98
N PRO A 314 -2.33 -16.73 -1.66
CA PRO A 314 -0.95 -16.91 -1.25
C PRO A 314 0.06 -16.50 -2.32
N GLU A 315 -0.18 -16.90 -3.57
CA GLU A 315 0.66 -16.57 -4.72
C GLU A 315 0.57 -15.07 -5.03
N THR A 316 -0.63 -14.50 -4.96
CA THR A 316 -0.88 -13.07 -5.18
C THR A 316 -0.12 -12.21 -4.15
N LEU A 317 -0.10 -12.62 -2.88
CA LEU A 317 0.68 -11.93 -1.86
C LEU A 317 2.18 -11.93 -2.20
N MET A 318 2.71 -13.06 -2.69
CA MET A 318 4.13 -13.18 -3.04
C MET A 318 4.53 -12.31 -4.23
N MET A 319 3.62 -11.98 -5.14
CA MET A 319 3.89 -11.05 -6.25
C MET A 319 4.44 -9.70 -5.78
N LEU A 320 4.05 -9.23 -4.57
CA LEU A 320 4.59 -7.99 -4.00
C LEU A 320 6.07 -8.09 -3.69
N PHE A 321 6.51 -9.21 -3.12
CA PHE A 321 7.90 -9.44 -2.70
C PHE A 321 8.80 -9.77 -3.88
N ASN A 322 8.25 -10.41 -4.92
CA ASN A 322 8.95 -10.68 -6.17
C ASN A 322 9.02 -9.45 -7.10
N GLY A 323 8.27 -8.38 -6.77
CA GLY A 323 8.18 -7.18 -7.61
C GLY A 323 7.49 -7.42 -8.95
N GLU A 324 6.51 -8.33 -8.98
CA GLU A 324 5.74 -8.69 -10.19
C GLU A 324 4.51 -7.80 -10.37
N ASN A 325 3.99 -7.23 -9.28
CA ASN A 325 2.84 -6.34 -9.34
C ASN A 325 3.14 -5.03 -10.08
N PHE A 326 2.13 -4.47 -10.72
CA PHE A 326 2.18 -3.19 -11.42
C PHE A 326 1.03 -2.30 -10.95
N GLY A 327 1.32 -1.24 -10.20
CA GLY A 327 0.29 -0.44 -9.53
C GLY A 327 -0.21 -1.08 -8.24
N LYS A 328 -1.46 -0.78 -7.87
CA LYS A 328 -2.14 -1.37 -6.72
C LYS A 328 -2.54 -2.82 -7.01
N LEU A 329 -2.06 -3.75 -6.20
CA LEU A 329 -2.45 -5.14 -6.28
C LEU A 329 -3.74 -5.37 -5.49
N VAL A 330 -4.76 -5.87 -6.17
CA VAL A 330 -6.05 -6.26 -5.60
C VAL A 330 -6.43 -7.65 -6.07
N LEU A 331 -7.09 -8.39 -5.20
CA LEU A 331 -7.64 -9.71 -5.49
C LEU A 331 -9.15 -9.56 -5.67
N LYS A 332 -9.68 -9.92 -6.85
CA LYS A 332 -11.10 -10.02 -7.12
C LYS A 332 -11.57 -11.39 -6.64
N VAL A 333 -12.60 -11.43 -5.78
CA VAL A 333 -12.98 -12.64 -5.05
C VAL A 333 -13.63 -13.69 -5.98
N GLU A 334 -14.53 -13.26 -6.86
CA GLU A 334 -15.12 -14.11 -7.89
C GLU A 334 -14.66 -13.63 -9.27
N GLY A 335 -14.28 -14.59 -10.12
CA GLY A 335 -13.86 -14.36 -11.50
C GLY A 335 -15.05 -14.19 -12.46
#